data_1e1eb6d55aec783e050d104c8f160533
#
_entry.id   1e1eb6d55aec783e050d104c8f160533
#
_cell.length_a   1.000
_cell.length_b   1.000
_cell.length_c   1.000
_cell.angle_alpha   90.00
_cell.angle_beta   90.00
_cell.angle_gamma   90.00
#
_symmetry.space_group_name_H-M   'P 1'
#
loop_
_entity.id
_entity.type
_entity.pdbx_description
1 polymer ?
#
loop_
_entity_poly.entity_id
_entity_poly.type
_entity_poly.pdbx_seq_one_letter_code
_entity_poly.pdbx_strand_id
1 'polypeptide(L)'
;NTPTTQAQVLDDLEAFVTSNLGKGVVHAKDSPNFIANRVGIAGMLATMKEVENFGLTYDVVDDLSGKKLGRASSGTFRTADVVGLDTMAHVIKTLQDTLSIETDPFYESFATPTVLKTLLEMGNLGQKTKAGFFKKVGRDVLRFDLDSKEYMPAGEKADEVYARMLKKPAAERLKLLRNAEGKQGQFLWAI
;
A
#
# COMPACT_ATOMS: atom_id res chain seq x y z
N ASN A 1 -15.73 20.64 -2.90
CA ASN A 1 -16.73 21.70 -3.03
C ASN A 1 -18.14 21.16 -2.81
N THR A 2 -19.09 22.02 -2.55
CA THR A 2 -20.52 21.73 -2.40
C THR A 2 -21.30 22.51 -3.46
N PRO A 3 -22.58 22.21 -3.70
CA PRO A 3 -23.42 22.99 -4.63
C PRO A 3 -23.50 24.48 -4.32
N THR A 4 -23.21 24.87 -3.07
CA THR A 4 -23.21 26.28 -2.59
C THR A 4 -21.83 26.93 -2.62
N THR A 5 -20.78 26.21 -2.98
CA THR A 5 -19.40 26.76 -3.08
C THR A 5 -19.31 27.70 -4.27
N GLN A 6 -18.90 28.94 -4.03
CA GLN A 6 -18.74 29.94 -5.10
C GLN A 6 -17.52 29.54 -5.99
N ALA A 7 -17.69 29.63 -7.31
CA ALA A 7 -16.63 29.27 -8.26
C ALA A 7 -15.34 30.08 -8.03
N GLN A 8 -15.48 31.40 -7.77
CA GLN A 8 -14.33 32.27 -7.50
C GLN A 8 -13.47 31.79 -6.34
N VAL A 9 -14.07 31.24 -5.28
CA VAL A 9 -13.33 30.69 -4.13
C VAL A 9 -12.47 29.48 -4.54
N LEU A 10 -13.00 28.65 -5.46
CA LEU A 10 -12.21 27.51 -5.99
C LEU A 10 -11.04 27.97 -6.84
N ASP A 11 -11.29 28.95 -7.73
CA ASP A 11 -10.26 29.51 -8.61
C ASP A 11 -9.14 30.19 -7.79
N ASP A 12 -9.50 30.98 -6.79
CA ASP A 12 -8.55 31.65 -5.89
C ASP A 12 -7.73 30.65 -5.09
N LEU A 13 -8.37 29.57 -4.58
CA LEU A 13 -7.70 28.51 -3.84
C LEU A 13 -6.74 27.72 -4.74
N GLU A 14 -7.16 27.38 -5.96
CA GLU A 14 -6.30 26.70 -6.93
C GLU A 14 -5.09 27.57 -7.30
N ALA A 15 -5.30 28.85 -7.58
CA ALA A 15 -4.23 29.80 -7.85
C ALA A 15 -3.25 29.91 -6.68
N PHE A 16 -3.76 29.99 -5.45
CA PHE A 16 -2.91 30.01 -4.24
C PHE A 16 -2.10 28.72 -4.07
N VAL A 17 -2.74 27.55 -4.20
CA VAL A 17 -2.09 26.25 -4.01
C VAL A 17 -1.02 26.01 -5.06
N THR A 18 -1.28 26.37 -6.32
CA THR A 18 -0.32 26.18 -7.43
C THR A 18 0.80 27.20 -7.41
N SER A 19 0.47 28.51 -7.29
CA SER A 19 1.44 29.59 -7.44
C SER A 19 2.24 29.85 -6.16
N ASN A 20 1.61 29.75 -4.98
CA ASN A 20 2.28 30.08 -3.72
C ASN A 20 2.86 28.84 -3.02
N LEU A 21 2.19 27.68 -3.10
CA LEU A 21 2.64 26.45 -2.46
C LEU A 21 3.33 25.48 -3.41
N GLY A 22 3.34 25.73 -4.70
CA GLY A 22 3.97 24.88 -5.72
C GLY A 22 3.38 23.46 -5.77
N LYS A 23 2.07 23.31 -5.49
CA LYS A 23 1.35 22.03 -5.49
C LYS A 23 0.49 21.89 -6.75
N GLY A 24 0.37 20.67 -7.25
CA GLY A 24 -0.63 20.36 -8.28
C GLY A 24 -2.03 20.25 -7.67
N VAL A 25 -3.04 20.64 -8.43
CA VAL A 25 -4.45 20.46 -8.07
C VAL A 25 -5.06 19.40 -8.97
N VAL A 26 -5.83 18.50 -8.37
CA VAL A 26 -6.57 17.45 -9.08
C VAL A 26 -8.06 17.62 -8.77
N HIS A 27 -8.85 17.88 -9.81
CA HIS A 27 -10.30 17.97 -9.70
C HIS A 27 -10.89 16.57 -9.64
N ALA A 28 -11.26 16.11 -8.44
CA ALA A 28 -11.88 14.82 -8.22
C ALA A 28 -13.39 14.89 -8.32
N LYS A 29 -14.01 13.81 -8.80
CA LYS A 29 -15.46 13.60 -8.64
C LYS A 29 -15.76 13.32 -7.17
N ASP A 30 -16.97 13.66 -6.72
CA ASP A 30 -17.48 13.29 -5.41
C ASP A 30 -17.79 11.77 -5.43
N SER A 31 -16.81 11.00 -5.01
CA SER A 31 -16.90 9.54 -4.95
C SER A 31 -16.34 9.01 -3.64
N PRO A 32 -16.82 7.84 -3.17
CA PRO A 32 -16.37 7.25 -1.92
C PRO A 32 -14.86 7.16 -1.80
N ASN A 33 -14.32 7.56 -0.64
CA ASN A 33 -12.89 7.55 -0.30
C ASN A 33 -11.98 8.42 -1.18
N PHE A 34 -12.53 9.26 -2.06
CA PHE A 34 -11.78 10.14 -2.96
C PHE A 34 -10.71 9.40 -3.78
N ILE A 35 -9.75 10.14 -4.36
CA ILE A 35 -8.68 9.55 -5.17
C ILE A 35 -7.64 8.85 -4.30
N ALA A 36 -7.13 9.54 -3.26
CA ALA A 36 -5.96 9.07 -2.52
C ALA A 36 -6.19 7.74 -1.80
N ASN A 37 -7.31 7.61 -1.08
CA ASN A 37 -7.64 6.36 -0.38
C ASN A 37 -7.94 5.22 -1.35
N ARG A 38 -8.65 5.47 -2.45
CA ARG A 38 -8.92 4.43 -3.47
C ARG A 38 -7.64 3.90 -4.09
N VAL A 39 -6.78 4.79 -4.60
CA VAL A 39 -5.52 4.40 -5.24
C VAL A 39 -4.56 3.77 -4.23
N GLY A 40 -4.45 4.35 -3.03
CA GLY A 40 -3.58 3.85 -1.98
C GLY A 40 -3.97 2.45 -1.50
N ILE A 41 -5.25 2.24 -1.20
CA ILE A 41 -5.74 0.92 -0.77
C ILE A 41 -5.66 -0.11 -1.91
N ALA A 42 -6.03 0.24 -3.14
CA ALA A 42 -5.88 -0.67 -4.29
C ALA A 42 -4.43 -1.14 -4.46
N GLY A 43 -3.45 -0.22 -4.35
CA GLY A 43 -2.03 -0.57 -4.42
C GLY A 43 -1.56 -1.46 -3.25
N MET A 44 -2.06 -1.23 -2.04
CA MET A 44 -1.75 -2.08 -0.88
C MET A 44 -2.35 -3.48 -1.04
N LEU A 45 -3.61 -3.58 -1.44
CA LEU A 45 -4.30 -4.86 -1.64
C LEU A 45 -3.68 -5.68 -2.77
N ALA A 46 -3.32 -5.05 -3.90
CA ALA A 46 -2.59 -5.69 -4.97
C ALA A 46 -1.24 -6.25 -4.46
N THR A 47 -0.50 -5.46 -3.69
CA THR A 47 0.76 -5.91 -3.09
C THR A 47 0.55 -7.09 -2.14
N MET A 48 -0.47 -7.06 -1.27
CA MET A 48 -0.79 -8.16 -0.34
C MET A 48 -1.15 -9.45 -1.09
N LYS A 49 -1.94 -9.36 -2.15
CA LYS A 49 -2.29 -10.50 -3.00
C LYS A 49 -1.05 -11.14 -3.63
N GLU A 50 -0.16 -10.34 -4.19
CA GLU A 50 1.06 -10.87 -4.83
C GLU A 50 2.06 -11.42 -3.82
N VAL A 51 2.07 -10.93 -2.59
CA VAL A 51 2.86 -11.54 -1.50
C VAL A 51 2.44 -12.99 -1.23
N GLU A 52 1.15 -13.25 -1.16
CA GLU A 52 0.61 -14.59 -0.99
C GLU A 52 0.96 -15.47 -2.21
N ASN A 53 0.77 -14.95 -3.44
CA ASN A 53 1.06 -15.68 -4.68
C ASN A 53 2.52 -16.11 -4.81
N PHE A 54 3.45 -15.26 -4.40
CA PHE A 54 4.90 -15.54 -4.52
C PHE A 54 5.54 -16.09 -3.24
N GLY A 55 4.81 -16.14 -2.13
CA GLY A 55 5.31 -16.62 -0.85
C GLY A 55 6.49 -15.80 -0.33
N LEU A 56 6.41 -14.47 -0.45
CA LEU A 56 7.42 -13.55 0.06
C LEU A 56 7.12 -13.10 1.47
N THR A 57 8.16 -12.75 2.22
CA THR A 57 8.00 -12.20 3.57
C THR A 57 7.74 -10.69 3.54
N TYR A 58 7.04 -10.16 4.54
CA TYR A 58 6.63 -8.75 4.58
C TYR A 58 7.80 -7.78 4.62
N ASP A 59 8.91 -8.14 5.26
CA ASP A 59 10.12 -7.35 5.33
C ASP A 59 10.88 -7.29 4.00
N VAL A 60 10.98 -8.41 3.28
CA VAL A 60 11.51 -8.46 1.91
C VAL A 60 10.66 -7.59 0.97
N VAL A 61 9.34 -7.69 1.08
CA VAL A 61 8.42 -6.88 0.25
C VAL A 61 8.53 -5.39 0.57
N ASP A 62 8.62 -5.00 1.83
CA ASP A 62 8.82 -3.60 2.21
C ASP A 62 10.18 -3.06 1.70
N ASP A 63 11.23 -3.90 1.70
CA ASP A 63 12.53 -3.53 1.12
C ASP A 63 12.48 -3.38 -0.41
N LEU A 64 11.69 -4.20 -1.11
CA LEU A 64 11.49 -4.14 -2.56
C LEU A 64 10.58 -2.96 -2.96
N SER A 65 9.41 -2.82 -2.32
CA SER A 65 8.32 -1.94 -2.74
C SER A 65 8.36 -0.53 -2.15
N GLY A 66 9.35 -0.21 -1.31
CA GLY A 66 9.47 1.09 -0.66
C GLY A 66 10.17 2.16 -1.53
N LYS A 67 11.16 2.82 -0.93
CA LYS A 67 11.92 3.93 -1.55
C LYS A 67 12.52 3.59 -2.92
N LYS A 68 12.91 2.34 -3.13
CA LYS A 68 13.50 1.86 -4.39
C LYS A 68 12.54 1.97 -5.59
N LEU A 69 11.23 1.89 -5.34
CA LEU A 69 10.17 2.10 -6.34
C LEU A 69 9.59 3.53 -6.34
N GLY A 70 10.14 4.43 -5.55
CA GLY A 70 9.59 5.78 -5.40
C GLY A 70 8.34 5.86 -4.53
N ARG A 71 8.02 4.79 -3.79
CA ARG A 71 6.92 4.74 -2.81
C ARG A 71 7.41 5.20 -1.42
N ALA A 72 6.53 5.19 -0.42
CA ALA A 72 6.88 5.52 0.95
C ALA A 72 8.07 4.67 1.44
N SER A 73 9.03 5.30 2.13
CA SER A 73 10.25 4.63 2.60
C SER A 73 9.98 3.48 3.57
N SER A 74 8.84 3.50 4.23
CA SER A 74 8.34 2.45 5.11
C SER A 74 7.92 1.17 4.37
N GLY A 75 7.75 1.22 3.04
CA GLY A 75 7.18 0.11 2.28
C GLY A 75 5.66 0.00 2.45
N THR A 76 5.08 -1.13 2.10
CA THR A 76 3.63 -1.36 2.13
C THR A 76 3.13 -1.74 3.52
N PHE A 77 3.75 -2.72 4.15
CA PHE A 77 3.27 -3.32 5.40
C PHE A 77 3.54 -2.45 6.63
N ARG A 78 4.71 -1.82 6.73
CA ARG A 78 4.96 -0.83 7.78
C ARG A 78 4.11 0.42 7.61
N THR A 79 3.76 0.81 6.37
CA THR A 79 2.81 1.89 6.13
C THR A 79 1.42 1.51 6.62
N ALA A 80 0.96 0.28 6.36
CA ALA A 80 -0.31 -0.22 6.88
C ALA A 80 -0.36 -0.19 8.42
N ASP A 81 0.73 -0.59 9.09
CA ASP A 81 0.84 -0.52 10.56
C ASP A 81 0.78 0.92 11.10
N VAL A 82 1.34 1.89 10.38
CA VAL A 82 1.28 3.32 10.74
C VAL A 82 -0.13 3.87 10.57
N VAL A 83 -0.78 3.57 9.45
CA VAL A 83 -2.17 3.99 9.16
C VAL A 83 -3.15 3.40 10.18
N GLY A 84 -2.90 2.17 10.58
CA GLY A 84 -3.76 1.36 11.43
C GLY A 84 -4.62 0.40 10.62
N LEU A 85 -4.55 -0.88 10.98
CA LEU A 85 -5.19 -1.96 10.23
C LEU A 85 -6.72 -1.90 10.29
N ASP A 86 -7.29 -1.41 11.37
CA ASP A 86 -8.72 -1.14 11.49
C ASP A 86 -9.17 0.03 10.60
N THR A 87 -8.36 1.08 10.48
CA THR A 87 -8.61 2.19 9.53
C THR A 87 -8.59 1.67 8.10
N MET A 88 -7.59 0.85 7.76
CA MET A 88 -7.51 0.21 6.45
C MET A 88 -8.73 -0.67 6.17
N ALA A 89 -9.16 -1.50 7.13
CA ALA A 89 -10.34 -2.34 7.02
C ALA A 89 -11.63 -1.52 6.84
N HIS A 90 -11.75 -0.39 7.54
CA HIS A 90 -12.88 0.52 7.39
C HIS A 90 -12.95 1.14 5.98
N VAL A 91 -11.82 1.56 5.43
CA VAL A 91 -11.75 2.08 4.05
C VAL A 91 -12.13 1.00 3.04
N ILE A 92 -11.62 -0.23 3.19
CA ILE A 92 -11.98 -1.37 2.34
C ILE A 92 -13.48 -1.62 2.41
N LYS A 93 -14.04 -1.70 3.63
CA LYS A 93 -15.48 -1.90 3.82
C LYS A 93 -16.30 -0.80 3.16
N THR A 94 -15.92 0.46 3.30
CA THR A 94 -16.61 1.57 2.65
C THR A 94 -16.63 1.41 1.13
N LEU A 95 -15.52 0.96 0.52
CA LEU A 95 -15.46 0.69 -0.92
C LEU A 95 -16.37 -0.47 -1.32
N GLN A 96 -16.40 -1.56 -0.54
CA GLN A 96 -17.28 -2.70 -0.77
C GLN A 96 -18.77 -2.34 -0.64
N ASP A 97 -19.12 -1.48 0.31
CA ASP A 97 -20.51 -1.10 0.58
C ASP A 97 -21.04 -0.05 -0.43
N THR A 98 -20.16 0.71 -1.09
CA THR A 98 -20.54 1.86 -1.92
C THR A 98 -20.25 1.69 -3.41
N LEU A 99 -19.46 0.70 -3.79
CA LEU A 99 -19.16 0.35 -5.18
C LEU A 99 -19.85 -0.95 -5.54
N SER A 100 -19.98 -1.20 -6.83
CA SER A 100 -20.44 -2.48 -7.36
C SER A 100 -19.61 -2.89 -8.58
N ILE A 101 -19.71 -4.15 -8.98
CA ILE A 101 -18.99 -4.66 -10.15
C ILE A 101 -19.43 -3.96 -11.45
N GLU A 102 -20.67 -3.45 -11.52
CA GLU A 102 -21.19 -2.73 -12.67
C GLU A 102 -20.62 -1.31 -12.78
N THR A 103 -20.25 -0.71 -11.64
CA THR A 103 -19.80 0.68 -11.57
C THR A 103 -18.29 0.84 -11.43
N ASP A 104 -17.59 -0.21 -10.97
CA ASP A 104 -16.15 -0.18 -10.76
C ASP A 104 -15.48 -1.48 -11.21
N PRO A 105 -14.66 -1.46 -12.27
CA PRO A 105 -13.98 -2.66 -12.78
C PRO A 105 -12.96 -3.26 -11.78
N PHE A 106 -12.59 -2.52 -10.74
CA PHE A 106 -11.67 -2.98 -9.70
C PHE A 106 -12.38 -3.44 -8.42
N TYR A 107 -13.72 -3.54 -8.42
CA TYR A 107 -14.52 -3.89 -7.24
C TYR A 107 -14.01 -5.17 -6.54
N GLU A 108 -13.73 -6.21 -7.30
CA GLU A 108 -13.22 -7.49 -6.75
C GLU A 108 -11.84 -7.35 -6.08
N SER A 109 -11.06 -6.36 -6.49
CA SER A 109 -9.74 -6.09 -5.90
C SER A 109 -9.81 -5.54 -4.47
N PHE A 110 -10.98 -5.07 -4.03
CA PHE A 110 -11.20 -4.59 -2.66
C PHE A 110 -11.61 -5.70 -1.67
N ALA A 111 -11.38 -6.97 -2.01
CA ALA A 111 -11.57 -8.06 -1.05
C ALA A 111 -10.62 -7.90 0.15
N THR A 112 -11.13 -8.11 1.36
CA THR A 112 -10.32 -8.03 2.58
C THR A 112 -9.38 -9.23 2.67
N PRO A 113 -8.04 -9.03 2.69
CA PRO A 113 -7.07 -10.13 2.76
C PRO A 113 -7.22 -10.96 4.05
N THR A 114 -6.93 -12.26 3.97
CA THR A 114 -6.99 -13.18 5.12
C THR A 114 -6.08 -12.72 6.27
N VAL A 115 -4.86 -12.30 5.95
CA VAL A 115 -3.91 -11.79 6.96
C VAL A 115 -4.46 -10.57 7.70
N LEU A 116 -5.13 -9.65 7.00
CA LEU A 116 -5.73 -8.47 7.65
C LEU A 116 -6.85 -8.88 8.61
N LYS A 117 -7.73 -9.81 8.21
CA LYS A 117 -8.77 -10.35 9.08
C LYS A 117 -8.19 -10.99 10.34
N THR A 118 -7.17 -11.85 10.17
CA THR A 118 -6.49 -12.51 11.28
C THR A 118 -5.88 -11.52 12.26
N LEU A 119 -5.15 -10.50 11.77
CA LEU A 119 -4.55 -9.48 12.64
C LEU A 119 -5.59 -8.66 13.40
N LEU A 120 -6.72 -8.32 12.76
CA LEU A 120 -7.83 -7.62 13.40
C LEU A 120 -8.48 -8.47 14.52
N GLU A 121 -8.73 -9.75 14.26
CA GLU A 121 -9.29 -10.70 15.24
C GLU A 121 -8.36 -10.88 16.46
N MET A 122 -7.03 -10.81 16.23
CA MET A 122 -6.03 -10.85 17.30
C MET A 122 -5.89 -9.53 18.06
N GLY A 123 -6.56 -8.45 17.64
CA GLY A 123 -6.38 -7.10 18.19
C GLY A 123 -5.06 -6.44 17.83
N ASN A 124 -4.35 -6.95 16.84
CA ASN A 124 -3.07 -6.44 16.36
C ASN A 124 -3.32 -5.36 15.28
N LEU A 125 -3.58 -4.13 15.72
CA LEU A 125 -4.06 -3.04 14.85
C LEU A 125 -2.95 -2.13 14.32
N GLY A 126 -1.70 -2.55 14.39
CA GLY A 126 -0.53 -1.78 13.96
C GLY A 126 0.15 -1.04 15.11
N GLN A 127 0.77 0.10 14.83
CA GLN A 127 1.59 0.83 15.81
C GLN A 127 0.83 1.22 17.08
N LYS A 128 -0.43 1.55 16.99
CA LYS A 128 -1.25 1.96 18.15
C LYS A 128 -1.45 0.85 19.18
N THR A 129 -1.42 -0.41 18.77
CA THR A 129 -1.45 -1.58 19.64
C THR A 129 -0.08 -2.24 19.81
N LYS A 130 0.98 -1.61 19.27
CA LYS A 130 2.36 -2.08 19.27
C LYS A 130 2.57 -3.43 18.55
N ALA A 131 1.59 -3.87 17.79
CA ALA A 131 1.60 -5.10 16.98
C ALA A 131 0.68 -4.94 15.78
N GLY A 132 1.12 -5.39 14.61
CA GLY A 132 0.41 -5.42 13.34
C GLY A 132 1.12 -6.42 12.43
N PHE A 133 1.46 -6.06 11.20
CA PHE A 133 2.36 -6.86 10.37
C PHE A 133 3.74 -6.99 11.00
N PHE A 134 4.14 -5.97 11.74
CA PHE A 134 5.38 -5.98 12.53
C PHE A 134 5.10 -5.71 14.00
N LYS A 135 5.99 -6.27 14.84
CA LYS A 135 5.98 -6.08 16.29
C LYS A 135 7.41 -5.83 16.76
N LYS A 136 7.58 -4.83 17.63
CA LYS A 136 8.87 -4.56 18.26
C LYS A 136 8.90 -5.15 19.67
N VAL A 137 9.93 -5.96 19.96
CA VAL A 137 10.18 -6.56 21.27
C VAL A 137 11.59 -6.18 21.71
N GLY A 138 11.71 -5.27 22.64
CA GLY A 138 13.00 -4.72 23.04
C GLY A 138 13.70 -4.01 21.87
N ARG A 139 14.82 -4.57 21.40
CA ARG A 139 15.57 -4.07 20.24
C ARG A 139 15.21 -4.78 18.95
N ASP A 140 14.56 -5.93 19.04
CA ASP A 140 14.26 -6.79 17.91
C ASP A 140 12.94 -6.39 17.23
N VAL A 141 12.91 -6.52 15.92
CA VAL A 141 11.71 -6.38 15.11
C VAL A 141 11.31 -7.77 14.64
N LEU A 142 10.05 -8.11 14.87
CA LEU A 142 9.44 -9.35 14.43
C LEU A 142 8.42 -9.04 13.33
N ARG A 143 8.22 -9.99 12.41
CA ARG A 143 7.16 -9.97 11.40
C ARG A 143 6.12 -11.03 11.72
N PHE A 144 4.87 -10.75 11.42
CA PHE A 144 3.79 -11.74 11.52
C PHE A 144 3.97 -12.81 10.44
N ASP A 145 3.73 -14.05 10.82
CA ASP A 145 3.65 -15.19 9.91
C ASP A 145 2.21 -15.71 9.93
N LEU A 146 1.56 -15.75 8.74
CA LEU A 146 0.15 -16.09 8.64
C LEU A 146 -0.12 -17.58 8.90
N ASP A 147 0.81 -18.45 8.50
CA ASP A 147 0.63 -19.89 8.61
C ASP A 147 0.71 -20.36 10.06
N SER A 148 1.73 -19.93 10.79
CA SER A 148 1.88 -20.23 12.21
C SER A 148 1.02 -19.33 13.12
N LYS A 149 0.57 -18.16 12.63
CA LYS A 149 -0.06 -17.08 13.39
C LYS A 149 0.82 -16.54 14.53
N GLU A 150 2.13 -16.63 14.36
CA GLU A 150 3.13 -16.18 15.32
C GLU A 150 4.01 -15.07 14.75
N TYR A 151 4.78 -14.43 15.63
CA TYR A 151 5.75 -13.42 15.25
C TYR A 151 7.13 -14.02 15.13
N MET A 152 7.70 -14.01 13.93
CA MET A 152 9.00 -14.52 13.56
C MET A 152 10.03 -13.39 13.45
N PRO A 153 11.34 -13.66 13.61
CA PRO A 153 12.36 -12.65 13.39
C PRO A 153 12.22 -11.98 12.02
N ALA A 154 12.28 -10.65 11.98
CA ALA A 154 12.32 -9.86 10.77
C ALA A 154 13.73 -9.38 10.46
N GLY A 155 13.93 -8.84 9.27
CA GLY A 155 15.20 -8.23 8.84
C GLY A 155 15.75 -8.81 7.55
N GLU A 156 15.02 -9.75 6.95
CA GLU A 156 15.33 -10.23 5.61
C GLU A 156 15.31 -9.08 4.60
N LYS A 157 16.19 -9.14 3.64
CA LYS A 157 16.36 -8.13 2.60
C LYS A 157 16.10 -8.72 1.22
N ALA A 158 15.74 -7.84 0.31
CA ALA A 158 15.67 -8.20 -1.11
C ALA A 158 17.02 -8.73 -1.60
N ASP A 159 16.96 -9.69 -2.51
CA ASP A 159 18.15 -10.20 -3.18
C ASP A 159 18.91 -9.06 -3.86
N GLU A 160 20.24 -9.11 -3.76
CA GLU A 160 21.10 -8.03 -4.20
C GLU A 160 20.94 -7.73 -5.71
N VAL A 161 20.61 -8.74 -6.50
CA VAL A 161 20.37 -8.61 -7.95
C VAL A 161 19.20 -7.66 -8.20
N TYR A 162 18.08 -7.82 -7.48
CA TYR A 162 16.91 -6.94 -7.62
C TYR A 162 17.14 -5.58 -6.98
N ALA A 163 17.85 -5.52 -5.86
CA ALA A 163 18.24 -4.25 -5.25
C ALA A 163 19.10 -3.38 -6.19
N ARG A 164 19.98 -4.00 -7.00
CA ARG A 164 20.76 -3.31 -8.04
C ARG A 164 19.91 -2.92 -9.25
N MET A 165 19.03 -3.84 -9.68
CA MET A 165 18.10 -3.59 -10.80
C MET A 165 17.20 -2.38 -10.55
N LEU A 166 16.68 -2.24 -9.34
CA LEU A 166 15.81 -1.14 -8.95
C LEU A 166 16.51 0.24 -8.92
N LYS A 167 17.85 0.30 -8.93
CA LYS A 167 18.61 1.56 -9.04
C LYS A 167 18.72 2.07 -10.47
N LYS A 168 18.35 1.26 -11.47
CA LYS A 168 18.47 1.64 -12.87
C LYS A 168 17.35 2.59 -13.32
N PRO A 169 17.56 3.34 -14.42
CA PRO A 169 16.51 4.17 -15.02
C PRO A 169 15.25 3.38 -15.31
N ALA A 170 14.07 4.02 -15.23
CA ALA A 170 12.77 3.34 -15.30
C ALA A 170 12.61 2.46 -16.55
N ALA A 171 13.01 2.94 -17.74
CA ALA A 171 12.88 2.18 -18.98
C ALA A 171 13.76 0.91 -19.00
N GLU A 172 14.97 0.98 -18.44
CA GLU A 172 15.87 -0.16 -18.34
C GLU A 172 15.35 -1.14 -17.28
N ARG A 173 14.92 -0.63 -16.14
CA ARG A 173 14.32 -1.41 -15.06
C ARG A 173 13.12 -2.24 -15.53
N LEU A 174 12.19 -1.63 -16.26
CA LEU A 174 11.02 -2.34 -16.80
C LEU A 174 11.40 -3.47 -17.76
N LYS A 175 12.39 -3.25 -18.64
CA LYS A 175 12.90 -4.30 -19.54
C LYS A 175 13.50 -5.49 -18.77
N LEU A 176 14.24 -5.22 -17.70
CA LEU A 176 14.86 -6.25 -16.89
C LEU A 176 13.82 -7.02 -16.07
N LEU A 177 12.87 -6.32 -15.44
CA LEU A 177 11.81 -6.95 -14.63
C LEU A 177 10.89 -7.82 -15.47
N ARG A 178 10.57 -7.42 -16.71
CA ARG A 178 9.75 -8.22 -17.63
C ARG A 178 10.29 -9.63 -17.86
N ASN A 179 11.61 -9.79 -17.82
CA ASN A 179 12.29 -11.05 -18.08
C ASN A 179 12.87 -11.68 -16.80
N ALA A 180 12.45 -11.21 -15.63
CA ALA A 180 12.96 -11.73 -14.37
C ALA A 180 12.32 -13.08 -14.04
N GLU A 181 13.15 -14.09 -13.76
CA GLU A 181 12.70 -15.47 -13.49
C GLU A 181 12.48 -15.76 -12.00
N GLY A 182 13.15 -15.05 -11.10
CA GLY A 182 13.03 -15.26 -9.66
C GLY A 182 11.75 -14.67 -9.05
N LYS A 183 11.26 -15.26 -7.95
CA LYS A 183 10.03 -14.84 -7.26
C LYS A 183 9.96 -13.34 -6.97
N GLN A 184 11.05 -12.73 -6.49
CA GLN A 184 11.11 -11.30 -6.20
C GLN A 184 11.01 -10.45 -7.48
N GLY A 185 11.60 -10.90 -8.59
CA GLY A 185 11.50 -10.21 -9.87
C GLY A 185 10.11 -10.29 -10.47
N GLN A 186 9.49 -11.47 -10.44
CA GLN A 186 8.11 -11.68 -10.88
C GLN A 186 7.12 -10.87 -10.02
N PHE A 187 7.30 -10.86 -8.71
CA PHE A 187 6.54 -10.00 -7.80
C PHE A 187 6.64 -8.51 -8.19
N LEU A 188 7.86 -8.02 -8.42
CA LEU A 188 8.09 -6.61 -8.84
C LEU A 188 7.45 -6.28 -10.19
N TRP A 189 7.32 -7.26 -11.07
CA TRP A 189 6.62 -7.09 -12.35
C TRP A 189 5.10 -7.05 -12.17
N ALA A 190 4.57 -7.78 -11.19
CA ALA A 190 3.14 -7.91 -10.93
C ALA A 190 2.52 -6.68 -10.23
N ILE A 191 3.32 -5.90 -9.46
CA ILE A 191 2.86 -4.73 -8.68
C ILE A 191 3.21 -3.41 -9.38
#